data_e9b5c5a79619a01be2b0f9a1e48e2c25
#
_entry.id   e9b5c5a79619a01be2b0f9a1e48e2c25
#
_cell.length_a   1.000
_cell.length_b   1.000
_cell.length_c   1.000
_cell.angle_alpha   90.00
_cell.angle_beta   90.00
_cell.angle_gamma   90.00
#
_symmetry.space_group_name_H-M   'P 1'
#
loop_
_entity.id
_entity.type
_entity.pdbx_description
1 polymer ?
#
loop_
_entity_poly.entity_id
_entity_poly.type
_entity_poly.pdbx_seq_one_letter_code
_entity_poly.pdbx_strand_id
1 'polypeptide(L)'
;RMGGFPIVALGNFDECSSYQIVEGIYNSVITRDITKRHNITNFDLFNRVVKYVIENVGKTFSANAIVKFMKGEGRTLSVETVYNYLEWLEKAFVIYRCQRYDMQGKTVLKTQEKFYLADASLKYCMLGFNPKSIAAMLENIVYFELRRKGYDVYIGKNAAKEIDFVAVRRNERLYVQVCRNFPEASEREVANLLEIKDHYPKYVVTLDELAGGNINGVKIVHLVDFLLAADY
;
A
#
# COMPACT_ATOMS: atom_id res chain seq x y z
N ARG A 1 -14.15 -0.01 5.22
CA ARG A 1 -14.37 -1.07 4.22
C ARG A 1 -14.80 -0.51 2.86
N MET A 2 -15.71 0.44 2.85
CA MET A 2 -16.31 0.99 1.62
C MET A 2 -15.38 1.95 0.86
N GLY A 3 -14.23 2.31 1.42
CA GLY A 3 -13.23 3.14 0.78
C GLY A 3 -13.49 4.64 0.90
N GLY A 4 -12.72 5.41 0.15
CA GLY A 4 -12.73 6.87 0.16
C GLY A 4 -13.06 7.50 -1.21
N PHE A 5 -13.58 6.73 -2.18
CA PHE A 5 -14.09 7.33 -3.41
C PHE A 5 -15.15 8.38 -3.07
N PRO A 6 -15.02 9.64 -3.54
CA PRO A 6 -15.92 10.74 -3.11
C PRO A 6 -17.39 10.42 -3.25
N ILE A 7 -17.79 9.76 -4.33
CA ILE A 7 -19.19 9.37 -4.55
C ILE A 7 -19.68 8.39 -3.47
N VAL A 8 -18.83 7.48 -3.00
CA VAL A 8 -19.19 6.51 -1.95
C VAL A 8 -19.10 7.15 -0.58
N ALA A 9 -18.02 7.90 -0.31
CA ALA A 9 -17.76 8.50 1.00
C ALA A 9 -18.77 9.59 1.37
N LEU A 10 -19.27 10.34 0.38
CA LEU A 10 -20.25 11.43 0.56
C LEU A 10 -21.68 10.99 0.27
N GLY A 11 -21.87 9.86 -0.39
CA GLY A 11 -23.17 9.29 -0.68
C GLY A 11 -23.74 8.54 0.52
N ASN A 12 -25.07 8.43 0.55
CA ASN A 12 -25.77 7.66 1.58
C ASN A 12 -26.17 6.30 1.00
N PHE A 13 -25.19 5.49 0.63
CA PHE A 13 -25.39 4.17 0.03
C PHE A 13 -25.19 3.06 1.08
N ASP A 14 -25.95 1.97 0.92
CA ASP A 14 -25.64 0.74 1.65
C ASP A 14 -24.35 0.08 1.14
N GLU A 15 -23.88 -0.96 1.82
CA GLU A 15 -22.62 -1.63 1.48
C GLU A 15 -22.66 -2.25 0.07
N CYS A 16 -23.80 -2.84 -0.32
CA CYS A 16 -23.95 -3.49 -1.62
C CYS A 16 -23.90 -2.45 -2.76
N SER A 17 -24.67 -1.39 -2.65
CA SER A 17 -24.68 -0.28 -3.61
C SER A 17 -23.32 0.41 -3.72
N SER A 18 -22.62 0.57 -2.60
CA SER A 18 -21.25 1.11 -2.57
C SER A 18 -20.29 0.25 -3.38
N TYR A 19 -20.31 -1.07 -3.22
CA TYR A 19 -19.45 -1.97 -4.00
C TYR A 19 -19.84 -2.02 -5.48
N GLN A 20 -21.11 -1.91 -5.84
CA GLN A 20 -21.52 -1.80 -7.25
C GLN A 20 -20.97 -0.54 -7.91
N ILE A 21 -20.96 0.59 -7.20
CA ILE A 21 -20.37 1.84 -7.68
C ILE A 21 -18.85 1.66 -7.88
N VAL A 22 -18.15 1.08 -6.90
CA VAL A 22 -16.71 0.81 -6.97
C VAL A 22 -16.36 -0.12 -8.13
N GLU A 23 -17.16 -1.17 -8.34
CA GLU A 23 -17.01 -2.09 -9.49
C GLU A 23 -17.19 -1.36 -10.82
N GLY A 24 -18.19 -0.50 -10.91
CA GLY A 24 -18.42 0.34 -12.08
C GLY A 24 -17.26 1.27 -12.39
N ILE A 25 -16.68 1.90 -11.36
CA ILE A 25 -15.46 2.73 -11.49
C ILE A 25 -14.30 1.88 -11.99
N TYR A 26 -14.01 0.75 -11.34
CA TYR A 26 -12.94 -0.15 -11.72
C TYR A 26 -13.09 -0.63 -13.16
N ASN A 27 -14.26 -1.15 -13.54
CA ASN A 27 -14.52 -1.63 -14.89
C ASN A 27 -14.37 -0.52 -15.95
N SER A 28 -14.78 0.70 -15.62
CA SER A 28 -14.61 1.86 -16.50
C SER A 28 -13.12 2.18 -16.74
N VAL A 29 -12.32 2.23 -15.67
CA VAL A 29 -10.88 2.48 -15.75
C VAL A 29 -10.17 1.37 -16.54
N ILE A 30 -10.43 0.12 -16.20
CA ILE A 30 -9.81 -1.03 -16.90
C ILE A 30 -10.15 -1.04 -18.38
N THR A 31 -11.41 -0.80 -18.74
CA THR A 31 -11.87 -0.86 -20.13
C THR A 31 -11.42 0.33 -20.94
N ARG A 32 -11.62 1.56 -20.42
CA ARG A 32 -11.39 2.81 -21.17
C ARG A 32 -9.93 3.24 -21.14
N ASP A 33 -9.32 3.21 -19.96
CA ASP A 33 -8.00 3.82 -19.76
C ASP A 33 -6.86 2.82 -19.98
N ILE A 34 -7.12 1.52 -19.87
CA ILE A 34 -6.09 0.51 -20.05
C ILE A 34 -6.34 -0.31 -21.33
N THR A 35 -7.43 -1.08 -21.38
CA THR A 35 -7.63 -2.07 -22.46
C THR A 35 -7.70 -1.42 -23.84
N LYS A 36 -8.45 -0.32 -23.97
CA LYS A 36 -8.57 0.39 -25.26
C LYS A 36 -7.29 1.09 -25.70
N ARG A 37 -6.51 1.62 -24.74
CA ARG A 37 -5.26 2.35 -25.05
C ARG A 37 -4.11 1.44 -25.43
N HIS A 38 -4.06 0.24 -24.86
CA HIS A 38 -2.91 -0.65 -24.99
C HIS A 38 -3.18 -1.91 -25.81
N ASN A 39 -4.36 -2.02 -26.47
CA ASN A 39 -4.73 -3.13 -27.33
C ASN A 39 -4.46 -4.50 -26.70
N ILE A 40 -4.92 -4.70 -25.46
CA ILE A 40 -4.68 -5.94 -24.72
C ILE A 40 -5.39 -7.10 -25.43
N THR A 41 -4.62 -8.01 -26.01
CA THR A 41 -5.12 -9.16 -26.75
C THR A 41 -5.55 -10.30 -25.82
N ASN A 42 -4.86 -10.48 -24.69
CA ASN A 42 -5.19 -11.50 -23.70
C ASN A 42 -5.73 -10.86 -22.42
N PHE A 43 -7.01 -10.51 -22.47
CA PHE A 43 -7.70 -9.84 -21.35
C PHE A 43 -7.81 -10.72 -20.10
N ASP A 44 -8.01 -12.03 -20.27
CA ASP A 44 -8.07 -12.97 -19.14
C ASP A 44 -6.72 -13.02 -18.39
N LEU A 45 -5.61 -13.10 -19.12
CA LEU A 45 -4.28 -13.07 -18.51
C LEU A 45 -4.01 -11.74 -17.79
N PHE A 46 -4.39 -10.62 -18.41
CA PHE A 46 -4.29 -9.30 -17.78
C PHE A 46 -5.08 -9.24 -16.47
N ASN A 47 -6.34 -9.65 -16.45
CA ASN A 47 -7.17 -9.64 -15.25
C ASN A 47 -6.62 -10.53 -14.13
N ARG A 48 -6.01 -11.66 -14.46
CA ARG A 48 -5.34 -12.53 -13.48
C ARG A 48 -4.14 -11.84 -12.84
N VAL A 49 -3.34 -11.13 -13.63
CA VAL A 49 -2.22 -10.34 -13.10
C VAL A 49 -2.75 -9.23 -12.20
N VAL A 50 -3.78 -8.49 -12.61
CA VAL A 50 -4.42 -7.45 -11.79
C VAL A 50 -4.92 -8.03 -10.47
N LYS A 51 -5.63 -9.15 -10.51
CA LYS A 51 -6.14 -9.81 -9.30
C LYS A 51 -5.00 -10.22 -8.36
N TYR A 52 -3.92 -10.80 -8.91
CA TYR A 52 -2.74 -11.14 -8.13
C TYR A 52 -2.11 -9.92 -7.45
N VAL A 53 -1.99 -8.80 -8.17
CA VAL A 53 -1.43 -7.55 -7.62
C VAL A 53 -2.30 -7.03 -6.49
N ILE A 54 -3.63 -6.96 -6.68
CA ILE A 54 -4.58 -6.49 -5.67
C ILE A 54 -4.56 -7.39 -4.42
N GLU A 55 -4.45 -8.69 -4.59
CA GLU A 55 -4.35 -9.64 -3.47
C GLU A 55 -3.07 -9.42 -2.64
N ASN A 56 -1.97 -9.09 -3.31
CA ASN A 56 -0.65 -8.95 -2.69
C ASN A 56 -0.24 -7.50 -2.40
N VAL A 57 -1.18 -6.56 -2.39
CA VAL A 57 -0.95 -5.16 -1.98
C VAL A 57 -0.33 -5.10 -0.59
N GLY A 58 0.66 -4.22 -0.42
CA GLY A 58 1.43 -4.06 0.82
C GLY A 58 2.51 -5.12 1.04
N LYS A 59 2.60 -6.16 0.19
CA LYS A 59 3.69 -7.15 0.25
C LYS A 59 4.80 -6.79 -0.72
N THR A 60 6.02 -7.19 -0.38
CA THR A 60 7.17 -7.10 -1.28
C THR A 60 6.89 -7.84 -2.58
N PHE A 61 7.10 -7.17 -3.68
CA PHE A 61 6.71 -7.59 -5.00
C PHE A 61 7.90 -8.03 -5.84
N SER A 62 7.66 -9.01 -6.73
CA SER A 62 8.60 -9.43 -7.74
C SER A 62 7.85 -9.88 -9.01
N ALA A 63 8.19 -9.30 -10.15
CA ALA A 63 7.63 -9.73 -11.43
C ALA A 63 7.87 -11.22 -11.70
N ASN A 64 9.03 -11.74 -11.27
CA ASN A 64 9.33 -13.18 -11.35
C ASN A 64 8.36 -14.04 -10.52
N ALA A 65 7.88 -13.53 -9.38
CA ALA A 65 6.88 -14.25 -8.58
C ALA A 65 5.55 -14.37 -9.31
N ILE A 66 5.11 -13.31 -10.02
CA ILE A 66 3.91 -13.38 -10.88
C ILE A 66 4.11 -14.37 -12.02
N VAL A 67 5.24 -14.30 -12.72
CA VAL A 67 5.54 -15.24 -13.82
C VAL A 67 5.49 -16.69 -13.33
N LYS A 68 6.10 -16.96 -12.17
CA LYS A 68 6.08 -18.29 -11.53
C LYS A 68 4.65 -18.71 -11.16
N PHE A 69 3.86 -17.81 -10.60
CA PHE A 69 2.47 -18.07 -10.24
C PHE A 69 1.64 -18.41 -11.50
N MET A 70 1.74 -17.60 -12.57
CA MET A 70 1.03 -17.83 -13.83
C MET A 70 1.46 -19.15 -14.51
N LYS A 71 2.75 -19.48 -14.44
CA LYS A 71 3.25 -20.78 -14.94
C LYS A 71 2.64 -21.94 -14.16
N GLY A 72 2.45 -21.81 -12.85
CA GLY A 72 1.75 -22.80 -12.03
C GLY A 72 0.28 -23.00 -12.43
N GLU A 73 -0.35 -21.98 -13.02
CA GLU A 73 -1.70 -22.06 -13.62
C GLU A 73 -1.70 -22.50 -15.10
N GLY A 74 -0.57 -22.99 -15.62
CA GLY A 74 -0.44 -23.42 -17.02
C GLY A 74 -0.40 -22.26 -18.03
N ARG A 75 -0.05 -21.04 -17.61
CA ARG A 75 -0.04 -19.84 -18.47
C ARG A 75 1.37 -19.32 -18.67
N THR A 76 1.65 -18.85 -19.88
CA THR A 76 2.94 -18.25 -20.22
C THR A 76 2.83 -16.73 -20.15
N LEU A 77 3.74 -16.11 -19.40
CA LEU A 77 3.83 -14.66 -19.23
C LEU A 77 5.31 -14.26 -19.11
N SER A 78 5.73 -13.23 -19.83
CA SER A 78 7.08 -12.70 -19.68
C SER A 78 7.16 -11.68 -18.55
N VAL A 79 8.35 -11.51 -17.98
CA VAL A 79 8.63 -10.48 -16.97
C VAL A 79 8.36 -9.08 -17.52
N GLU A 80 8.70 -8.84 -18.79
CA GLU A 80 8.45 -7.58 -19.48
C GLU A 80 6.95 -7.28 -19.57
N THR A 81 6.13 -8.26 -19.92
CA THR A 81 4.66 -8.10 -19.98
C THR A 81 4.10 -7.76 -18.58
N VAL A 82 4.63 -8.37 -17.52
CA VAL A 82 4.22 -8.02 -16.14
C VAL A 82 4.50 -6.55 -15.87
N TYR A 83 5.72 -6.06 -16.17
CA TYR A 83 6.07 -4.66 -15.95
C TYR A 83 5.21 -3.70 -16.78
N ASN A 84 4.88 -4.05 -18.03
CA ASN A 84 3.96 -3.26 -18.86
C ASN A 84 2.57 -3.17 -18.21
N TYR A 85 2.03 -4.28 -17.71
CA TYR A 85 0.74 -4.29 -17.03
C TYR A 85 0.75 -3.44 -15.76
N LEU A 86 1.82 -3.52 -14.97
CA LEU A 86 1.98 -2.68 -13.78
C LEU A 86 2.06 -1.19 -14.13
N GLU A 87 2.82 -0.83 -15.15
CA GLU A 87 2.94 0.55 -15.62
C GLU A 87 1.60 1.12 -16.09
N TRP A 88 0.78 0.31 -16.78
CA TRP A 88 -0.55 0.74 -17.21
C TRP A 88 -1.49 0.94 -16.03
N LEU A 89 -1.44 0.07 -15.03
CA LEU A 89 -2.21 0.23 -13.79
C LEU A 89 -1.77 1.46 -12.99
N GLU A 90 -0.47 1.77 -12.97
CA GLU A 90 0.06 3.00 -12.34
C GLU A 90 -0.40 4.25 -13.10
N LYS A 91 -0.30 4.26 -14.44
CA LYS A 91 -0.74 5.37 -15.29
C LYS A 91 -2.26 5.61 -15.23
N ALA A 92 -3.03 4.57 -14.96
CA ALA A 92 -4.47 4.63 -14.75
C ALA A 92 -4.84 4.91 -13.27
N PHE A 93 -3.86 5.17 -12.41
CA PHE A 93 -4.04 5.45 -10.98
C PHE A 93 -4.80 4.36 -10.22
N VAL A 94 -4.70 3.11 -10.64
CA VAL A 94 -5.27 1.96 -9.92
C VAL A 94 -4.35 1.52 -8.79
N ILE A 95 -3.04 1.51 -9.06
CA ILE A 95 -2.00 1.19 -8.09
C ILE A 95 -0.95 2.29 -8.03
N TYR A 96 -0.22 2.33 -6.92
CA TYR A 96 0.88 3.25 -6.67
C TYR A 96 2.09 2.47 -6.20
N ARG A 97 3.22 2.68 -6.88
CA ARG A 97 4.49 2.06 -6.54
C ARG A 97 5.15 2.77 -5.38
N CYS A 98 5.55 2.01 -4.37
CA CYS A 98 6.38 2.47 -3.27
C CYS A 98 7.74 1.79 -3.38
N GLN A 99 8.75 2.56 -3.72
CA GLN A 99 10.11 2.07 -3.90
C GLN A 99 10.77 1.79 -2.55
N ARG A 100 11.80 0.96 -2.56
CA ARG A 100 12.59 0.66 -1.37
C ARG A 100 13.76 1.61 -1.24
N TYR A 101 14.00 2.12 -0.03
CA TYR A 101 15.11 2.99 0.31
C TYR A 101 16.07 2.27 1.25
N ASP A 102 17.30 2.08 0.83
CA ASP A 102 18.37 1.57 1.69
C ASP A 102 18.87 2.70 2.59
N MET A 103 18.57 2.59 3.87
CA MET A 103 18.88 3.63 4.86
C MET A 103 20.39 3.72 5.16
N GLN A 104 21.12 2.62 5.01
CA GLN A 104 22.57 2.58 5.20
C GLN A 104 23.30 3.13 3.96
N GLY A 105 22.95 2.64 2.78
CA GLY A 105 23.51 3.10 1.51
C GLY A 105 22.95 4.44 1.02
N LYS A 106 21.90 4.96 1.67
CA LYS A 106 21.19 6.22 1.31
C LYS A 106 20.79 6.28 -0.15
N THR A 107 20.31 5.16 -0.69
CA THR A 107 19.94 5.03 -2.10
C THR A 107 18.60 4.34 -2.28
N VAL A 108 17.88 4.75 -3.33
CA VAL A 108 16.62 4.09 -3.74
C VAL A 108 16.96 2.82 -4.51
N LEU A 109 16.39 1.70 -4.08
CA LEU A 109 16.58 0.41 -4.72
C LEU A 109 15.54 0.21 -5.84
N LYS A 110 15.96 -0.42 -6.94
CA LYS A 110 15.10 -0.71 -8.10
C LYS A 110 14.32 -2.02 -7.98
N THR A 111 14.45 -2.72 -6.87
CA THR A 111 13.85 -4.04 -6.66
C THR A 111 13.15 -4.12 -5.31
N GLN A 112 12.24 -5.07 -5.18
CA GLN A 112 11.51 -5.33 -3.93
C GLN A 112 10.62 -4.16 -3.51
N GLU A 113 10.02 -3.46 -4.49
CA GLU A 113 8.98 -2.48 -4.25
C GLU A 113 7.70 -3.11 -3.67
N LYS A 114 6.85 -2.29 -3.06
CA LYS A 114 5.46 -2.62 -2.75
C LYS A 114 4.53 -1.81 -3.65
N PHE A 115 3.31 -2.30 -3.81
CA PHE A 115 2.24 -1.57 -4.47
C PHE A 115 1.10 -1.32 -3.49
N TYR A 116 0.50 -0.13 -3.58
CA TYR A 116 -0.66 0.28 -2.81
C TYR A 116 -1.80 0.62 -3.78
N LEU A 117 -3.06 0.37 -3.36
CA LEU A 117 -4.25 0.65 -4.16
C LEU A 117 -4.69 2.09 -3.96
N ALA A 118 -5.15 2.73 -5.02
CA ALA A 118 -5.76 4.06 -4.94
C ALA A 118 -6.87 4.15 -3.88
N ASP A 119 -7.60 3.06 -3.73
CA ASP A 119 -8.67 2.95 -2.73
C ASP A 119 -8.78 1.52 -2.19
N ALA A 120 -8.95 1.38 -0.88
CA ALA A 120 -9.06 0.08 -0.21
C ALA A 120 -10.31 -0.71 -0.64
N SER A 121 -11.38 -0.01 -1.07
CA SER A 121 -12.61 -0.65 -1.55
C SER A 121 -12.40 -1.51 -2.79
N LEU A 122 -11.43 -1.17 -3.64
CA LEU A 122 -11.05 -1.97 -4.81
C LEU A 122 -10.70 -3.41 -4.40
N LYS A 123 -9.96 -3.59 -3.31
CA LYS A 123 -9.62 -4.92 -2.81
C LYS A 123 -10.85 -5.68 -2.34
N TYR A 124 -11.68 -5.03 -1.55
CA TYR A 124 -12.85 -5.68 -0.96
C TYR A 124 -13.96 -5.95 -2.00
N CYS A 125 -14.12 -5.06 -2.97
CA CYS A 125 -15.03 -5.25 -4.09
C CYS A 125 -14.64 -6.47 -4.94
N MET A 126 -13.34 -6.65 -5.24
CA MET A 126 -12.86 -7.70 -6.13
C MET A 126 -12.64 -9.05 -5.45
N LEU A 127 -12.25 -9.07 -4.18
CA LEU A 127 -11.80 -10.26 -3.47
C LEU A 127 -12.68 -10.62 -2.26
N GLY A 128 -13.65 -9.78 -1.93
CA GLY A 128 -14.41 -9.87 -0.70
C GLY A 128 -13.60 -9.44 0.54
N PHE A 129 -14.31 -9.26 1.64
CA PHE A 129 -13.68 -8.90 2.92
C PHE A 129 -12.94 -10.09 3.54
N ASN A 130 -11.67 -9.87 3.87
CA ASN A 130 -10.84 -10.83 4.59
C ASN A 130 -10.14 -10.12 5.78
N PRO A 131 -10.41 -10.55 7.03
CA PRO A 131 -9.77 -9.95 8.21
C PRO A 131 -8.24 -9.98 8.20
N LYS A 132 -7.62 -10.95 7.50
CA LYS A 132 -6.16 -11.04 7.35
C LYS A 132 -5.59 -9.91 6.47
N SER A 133 -6.42 -9.25 5.67
CA SER A 133 -5.98 -8.13 4.83
C SER A 133 -5.98 -6.77 5.54
N ILE A 134 -6.49 -6.69 6.77
CA ILE A 134 -6.63 -5.43 7.51
C ILE A 134 -5.27 -4.74 7.67
N ALA A 135 -4.22 -5.45 8.08
CA ALA A 135 -2.89 -4.87 8.25
C ALA A 135 -2.37 -4.21 6.96
N ALA A 136 -2.47 -4.91 5.82
CA ALA A 136 -2.06 -4.35 4.52
C ALA A 136 -2.91 -3.13 4.11
N MET A 137 -4.20 -3.08 4.49
CA MET A 137 -5.05 -1.93 4.23
C MET A 137 -4.75 -0.75 5.16
N LEU A 138 -4.29 -1.01 6.38
CA LEU A 138 -3.78 0.05 7.27
C LEU A 138 -2.52 0.69 6.70
N GLU A 139 -1.56 -0.12 6.24
CA GLU A 139 -0.39 0.41 5.53
C GLU A 139 -0.82 1.24 4.32
N ASN A 140 -1.80 0.76 3.53
CA ASN A 140 -2.33 1.48 2.38
C ASN A 140 -2.88 2.87 2.76
N ILE A 141 -3.64 2.96 3.84
CA ILE A 141 -4.22 4.23 4.33
C ILE A 141 -3.10 5.18 4.78
N VAL A 142 -2.15 4.69 5.56
CA VAL A 142 -1.01 5.49 6.06
C VAL A 142 -0.13 5.96 4.89
N TYR A 143 0.12 5.11 3.88
CA TYR A 143 0.84 5.49 2.67
C TYR A 143 0.20 6.71 2.00
N PHE A 144 -1.13 6.68 1.77
CA PHE A 144 -1.82 7.80 1.13
C PHE A 144 -1.89 9.04 2.00
N GLU A 145 -2.01 8.89 3.31
CA GLU A 145 -1.96 10.03 4.22
C GLU A 145 -0.61 10.75 4.15
N LEU A 146 0.48 10.01 4.17
CA LEU A 146 1.82 10.59 4.02
C LEU A 146 1.98 11.29 2.66
N ARG A 147 1.48 10.67 1.58
CA ARG A 147 1.46 11.28 0.24
C ARG A 147 0.60 12.54 0.20
N ARG A 148 -0.59 12.52 0.82
CA ARG A 148 -1.49 13.67 0.90
C ARG A 148 -0.83 14.85 1.61
N LYS A 149 0.01 14.60 2.60
CA LYS A 149 0.81 15.62 3.30
C LYS A 149 2.07 16.05 2.54
N GLY A 150 2.26 15.59 1.31
CA GLY A 150 3.34 16.02 0.42
C GLY A 150 4.68 15.33 0.67
N TYR A 151 4.69 14.19 1.35
CA TYR A 151 5.91 13.40 1.50
C TYR A 151 6.15 12.50 0.29
N ASP A 152 7.40 12.36 -0.09
CA ASP A 152 7.88 11.22 -0.86
C ASP A 152 8.03 10.03 0.07
N VAL A 153 7.35 8.93 -0.25
CA VAL A 153 7.22 7.78 0.65
C VAL A 153 7.95 6.58 0.09
N TYR A 154 8.77 5.97 0.91
CA TYR A 154 9.57 4.79 0.59
C TYR A 154 9.40 3.71 1.65
N ILE A 155 9.66 2.45 1.28
CA ILE A 155 9.83 1.36 2.23
C ILE A 155 11.27 1.40 2.73
N GLY A 156 11.46 1.50 4.04
CA GLY A 156 12.80 1.53 4.62
C GLY A 156 13.45 0.14 4.68
N LYS A 157 14.70 0.06 4.25
CA LYS A 157 15.55 -1.09 4.52
C LYS A 157 16.66 -0.67 5.46
N ASN A 158 16.64 -1.18 6.69
CA ASN A 158 17.72 -0.99 7.68
C ASN A 158 18.40 -2.34 7.95
N ALA A 159 19.54 -2.57 7.31
CA ALA A 159 20.22 -3.87 7.28
C ALA A 159 19.27 -5.00 6.79
N ALA A 160 18.93 -5.96 7.64
CA ALA A 160 18.02 -7.06 7.35
C ALA A 160 16.56 -6.74 7.71
N LYS A 161 16.30 -5.58 8.34
CA LYS A 161 14.97 -5.20 8.83
C LYS A 161 14.27 -4.26 7.89
N GLU A 162 12.95 -4.32 7.89
CA GLU A 162 12.09 -3.44 7.13
C GLU A 162 11.46 -2.40 8.06
N ILE A 163 11.38 -1.17 7.58
CA ILE A 163 10.56 -0.09 8.14
C ILE A 163 9.45 0.16 7.14
N ASP A 164 8.20 0.11 7.56
CA ASP A 164 7.08 0.21 6.64
C ASP A 164 7.15 1.47 5.80
N PHE A 165 7.44 2.62 6.43
CA PHE A 165 7.60 3.86 5.68
C PHE A 165 8.75 4.72 6.18
N VAL A 166 9.53 5.21 5.23
CA VAL A 166 10.43 6.35 5.33
C VAL A 166 9.82 7.45 4.49
N ALA A 167 9.32 8.49 5.12
CA ALA A 167 8.68 9.61 4.44
C ALA A 167 9.60 10.83 4.47
N VAL A 168 9.84 11.45 3.31
CA VAL A 168 10.78 12.56 3.15
C VAL A 168 10.05 13.73 2.48
N ARG A 169 10.20 14.92 3.03
CA ARG A 169 9.66 16.16 2.47
C ARG A 169 10.67 17.29 2.67
N ARG A 170 11.33 17.74 1.62
CA ARG A 170 12.42 18.74 1.70
C ARG A 170 13.51 18.31 2.68
N ASN A 171 13.63 18.99 3.82
CA ASN A 171 14.61 18.70 4.88
C ASN A 171 14.01 17.89 6.05
N GLU A 172 12.75 17.52 5.93
CA GLU A 172 12.04 16.73 6.95
C GLU A 172 12.07 15.26 6.59
N ARG A 173 12.14 14.43 7.60
CA ARG A 173 12.02 12.98 7.47
C ARG A 173 11.25 12.45 8.66
N LEU A 174 10.48 11.41 8.45
CA LEU A 174 9.87 10.66 9.54
C LEU A 174 9.83 9.17 9.19
N TYR A 175 9.74 8.35 10.22
CA TYR A 175 9.68 6.90 10.12
C TYR A 175 8.38 6.40 10.71
N VAL A 176 7.71 5.51 10.00
CA VAL A 176 6.41 4.98 10.44
C VAL A 176 6.42 3.46 10.34
N GLN A 177 6.00 2.80 11.41
CA GLN A 177 5.57 1.41 11.43
C GLN A 177 4.07 1.35 11.60
N VAL A 178 3.43 0.35 11.02
CA VAL A 178 1.97 0.19 11.04
C VAL A 178 1.64 -1.19 11.57
N CYS A 179 0.84 -1.27 12.61
CA CYS A 179 0.37 -2.54 13.14
C CYS A 179 -1.11 -2.50 13.48
N ARG A 180 -1.77 -3.66 13.45
CA ARG A 180 -3.18 -3.75 13.84
C ARG A 180 -3.35 -3.63 15.34
N ASN A 181 -2.61 -4.45 16.10
CA ASN A 181 -2.69 -4.53 17.55
C ASN A 181 -1.31 -4.22 18.13
N PHE A 182 -1.22 -3.17 18.92
CA PHE A 182 0.06 -2.69 19.44
C PHE A 182 0.69 -3.62 20.51
N PRO A 183 -0.04 -4.15 21.51
CA PRO A 183 0.57 -4.99 22.53
C PRO A 183 1.27 -6.24 21.98
N GLU A 184 0.75 -6.83 20.90
CA GLU A 184 1.32 -8.02 20.26
C GLU A 184 2.56 -7.71 19.39
N ALA A 185 2.63 -6.50 18.85
CA ALA A 185 3.68 -6.06 17.93
C ALA A 185 4.70 -5.12 18.59
N SER A 186 4.44 -4.65 19.82
CA SER A 186 5.12 -3.49 20.43
C SER A 186 6.64 -3.61 20.49
N GLU A 187 7.17 -4.73 20.93
CA GLU A 187 8.62 -4.88 21.10
C GLU A 187 9.35 -4.83 19.76
N ARG A 188 8.83 -5.52 18.75
CA ARG A 188 9.49 -5.61 17.43
C ARG A 188 9.40 -4.28 16.67
N GLU A 189 8.23 -3.67 16.60
CA GLU A 189 8.00 -2.46 15.81
C GLU A 189 8.73 -1.26 16.43
N VAL A 190 8.68 -1.12 17.75
CA VAL A 190 9.44 -0.09 18.46
C VAL A 190 10.95 -0.34 18.35
N ALA A 191 11.42 -1.59 18.55
CA ALA A 191 12.84 -1.91 18.46
C ALA A 191 13.42 -1.60 17.08
N ASN A 192 12.70 -1.89 15.99
CA ASN A 192 13.14 -1.58 14.64
C ASN A 192 13.36 -0.06 14.44
N LEU A 193 12.46 0.76 14.98
CA LEU A 193 12.57 2.22 14.93
C LEU A 193 13.69 2.76 15.83
N LEU A 194 13.91 2.18 17.00
CA LEU A 194 14.97 2.60 17.94
C LEU A 194 16.39 2.29 17.42
N GLU A 195 16.52 1.34 16.51
CA GLU A 195 17.82 1.07 15.85
C GLU A 195 18.25 2.19 14.89
N ILE A 196 17.33 3.05 14.48
CA ILE A 196 17.62 4.20 13.62
C ILE A 196 18.23 5.30 14.49
N LYS A 197 19.54 5.52 14.33
CA LYS A 197 20.33 6.44 15.16
C LYS A 197 20.34 7.86 14.61
N ASP A 198 19.14 8.43 14.45
CA ASP A 198 18.94 9.83 14.10
C ASP A 198 17.83 10.46 14.96
N HIS A 199 17.62 11.76 14.80
CA HIS A 199 16.68 12.57 15.61
C HIS A 199 15.33 12.81 14.93
N TYR A 200 15.10 12.21 13.76
CA TYR A 200 13.84 12.38 13.07
C TYR A 200 12.68 11.68 13.80
N PRO A 201 11.45 12.23 13.71
CA PRO A 201 10.27 11.65 14.34
C PRO A 201 10.05 10.18 13.94
N LYS A 202 9.62 9.39 14.91
CA LYS A 202 9.33 7.96 14.76
C LYS A 202 7.93 7.67 15.30
N TYR A 203 7.12 6.98 14.51
CA TYR A 203 5.74 6.67 14.82
C TYR A 203 5.46 5.17 14.69
N VAL A 204 4.66 4.65 15.62
CA VAL A 204 3.90 3.42 15.42
C VAL A 204 2.43 3.80 15.32
N VAL A 205 1.82 3.52 14.16
CA VAL A 205 0.40 3.77 13.91
C VAL A 205 -0.37 2.48 14.08
N THR A 206 -1.43 2.50 14.89
CA THR A 206 -2.19 1.29 15.24
C THR A 206 -3.70 1.52 15.25
N LEU A 207 -4.48 0.43 15.19
CA LEU A 207 -5.93 0.44 15.45
C LEU A 207 -6.29 0.19 16.92
N ASP A 208 -5.32 -0.05 17.77
CA ASP A 208 -5.57 -0.28 19.17
C ASP A 208 -5.93 1.03 19.87
N GLU A 209 -7.18 1.14 20.33
CA GLU A 209 -7.70 2.34 20.97
C GLU A 209 -7.05 2.63 22.34
N LEU A 210 -6.51 1.59 22.98
CA LEU A 210 -5.82 1.72 24.26
C LEU A 210 -4.33 2.00 24.11
N ALA A 211 -3.79 1.88 22.90
CA ALA A 211 -2.40 2.16 22.65
C ALA A 211 -2.18 3.65 22.40
N GLY A 212 -1.32 4.25 23.20
CA GLY A 212 -0.92 5.64 23.05
C GLY A 212 0.29 5.97 23.91
N GLY A 213 0.95 7.07 23.60
CA GLY A 213 2.08 7.56 24.40
C GLY A 213 3.41 7.59 23.65
N ASN A 214 4.49 7.49 24.41
CA ASN A 214 5.86 7.58 23.90
C ASN A 214 6.74 6.53 24.57
N ILE A 215 7.42 5.73 23.75
CA ILE A 215 8.38 4.73 24.22
C ILE A 215 9.75 5.11 23.67
N ASN A 216 10.62 5.64 24.53
CA ASN A 216 12.00 6.02 24.18
C ASN A 216 12.12 6.93 22.94
N GLY A 217 11.16 7.85 22.74
CA GLY A 217 11.14 8.77 21.61
C GLY A 217 10.30 8.29 20.42
N VAL A 218 9.78 7.06 20.45
CA VAL A 218 8.83 6.55 19.45
C VAL A 218 7.41 6.88 19.91
N LYS A 219 6.67 7.64 19.11
CA LYS A 219 5.28 8.00 19.38
C LYS A 219 4.35 6.88 18.93
N ILE A 220 3.51 6.39 19.83
CA ILE A 220 2.45 5.44 19.54
C ILE A 220 1.15 6.22 19.38
N VAL A 221 0.51 6.11 18.22
CA VAL A 221 -0.69 6.90 17.89
C VAL A 221 -1.77 6.02 17.28
N HIS A 222 -3.01 6.28 17.65
CA HIS A 222 -4.14 5.65 16.97
C HIS A 222 -4.26 6.17 15.53
N LEU A 223 -4.71 5.31 14.61
CA LEU A 223 -4.82 5.65 13.18
C LEU A 223 -5.64 6.94 12.94
N VAL A 224 -6.76 7.11 13.63
CA VAL A 224 -7.62 8.29 13.45
C VAL A 224 -6.89 9.56 13.85
N ASP A 225 -6.16 9.54 14.98
CA ASP A 225 -5.38 10.71 15.45
C ASP A 225 -4.25 11.03 14.48
N PHE A 226 -3.60 9.99 13.90
CA PHE A 226 -2.60 10.16 12.87
C PHE A 226 -3.17 10.83 11.61
N LEU A 227 -4.35 10.40 11.14
CA LEU A 227 -5.01 10.97 9.97
C LEU A 227 -5.51 12.41 10.18
N LEU A 228 -5.91 12.75 11.41
CA LEU A 228 -6.42 14.08 11.76
C LEU A 228 -5.33 15.07 12.19
N ALA A 229 -4.11 14.60 12.44
CA ALA A 229 -3.01 15.48 12.83
C ALA A 229 -2.74 16.53 11.74
N ALA A 230 -2.55 17.77 12.15
CA ALA A 230 -2.23 18.86 11.20
C ALA A 230 -0.83 18.67 10.62
N ASP A 231 0.14 18.25 11.46
CA ASP A 231 1.54 18.00 11.10
C ASP A 231 2.14 16.86 11.96
N TYR A 232 3.33 16.36 11.62
CA TYR A 232 3.96 15.22 12.29
C TYR A 232 5.28 15.58 12.98
#